data_ea29a957e69f708d8bb485ee186492ea
#
_entry.id   ea29a957e69f708d8bb485ee186492ea
#
_cell.length_a   1.000
_cell.length_b   1.000
_cell.length_c   1.000
_cell.angle_alpha   90.00
_cell.angle_beta   90.00
_cell.angle_gamma   90.00
#
_symmetry.space_group_name_H-M   'P 1'
#
loop_
_entity.id
_entity.type
_entity.pdbx_description
1 polymer ?
#
loop_
_entity_poly.entity_id
_entity_poly.type
_entity_poly.pdbx_seq_one_letter_code
_entity_poly.pdbx_strand_id
1 'polypeptide(L)'
;MNKKIIGFAQLRNELSKGNLRNWFKFMGFCDYIYIYDQNSDDGSHKVYEEYNNVHVIYDNQNNFKHEIKCKSILLNKLLEDHPDCDWIFWMDGDTGIDNRLISNNFDNLRKLIDVADENNFGAVALGHYNLWRSFKHFRLDSEYNSLGQGVICFWKNNGLLKFPQDDGLHRSQVPQGVSVNTNGILRAVDFKLIHYGFSTDYQIITKYDLYKSCGQNGWALERLLDEKDLQVQEVEEDILPSFVDISQCVDPTTKKLILEIYNEK
;
A
#
# COMPACT_ATOMS: atom_id res chain seq x y z
N MET A 1 5.57 -6.81 25.33
CA MET A 1 4.91 -7.95 24.64
C MET A 1 4.97 -7.68 23.16
N ASN A 2 5.18 -8.69 22.34
CA ASN A 2 5.18 -8.51 20.90
C ASN A 2 3.74 -8.20 20.44
N LYS A 3 3.52 -7.11 19.73
CA LYS A 3 2.19 -6.72 19.24
C LYS A 3 1.79 -7.63 18.09
N LYS A 4 0.53 -8.09 18.09
CA LYS A 4 -0.05 -8.87 17.00
C LYS A 4 -0.50 -7.92 15.89
N ILE A 5 0.21 -7.98 14.76
CA ILE A 5 -0.02 -7.09 13.62
C ILE A 5 -0.55 -7.92 12.44
N ILE A 6 -1.66 -7.49 11.87
CA ILE A 6 -2.27 -8.17 10.73
C ILE A 6 -2.23 -7.28 9.50
N GLY A 7 -1.68 -7.83 8.42
CA GLY A 7 -1.66 -7.19 7.12
C GLY A 7 -3.04 -7.19 6.46
N PHE A 8 -3.36 -6.13 5.71
CA PHE A 8 -4.65 -5.90 5.10
C PHE A 8 -4.48 -5.27 3.72
N ALA A 9 -4.95 -5.93 2.65
CA ALA A 9 -4.81 -5.42 1.29
C ALA A 9 -5.96 -5.83 0.36
N GLN A 10 -6.19 -4.99 -0.67
CA GLN A 10 -6.94 -5.37 -1.86
C GLN A 10 -5.95 -5.47 -3.02
N LEU A 11 -5.92 -6.62 -3.69
CA LEU A 11 -4.94 -6.88 -4.74
C LEU A 11 -5.63 -7.32 -6.04
N ARG A 12 -5.01 -6.96 -7.16
CA ARG A 12 -5.39 -7.46 -8.48
C ARG A 12 -4.21 -7.47 -9.43
N ASN A 13 -3.87 -8.66 -9.93
CA ASN A 13 -2.84 -8.85 -10.95
C ASN A 13 -1.46 -8.25 -10.59
N GLU A 14 -1.09 -8.33 -9.31
CA GLU A 14 0.17 -7.77 -8.84
C GLU A 14 1.39 -8.65 -9.19
N LEU A 15 1.18 -9.93 -9.53
CA LEU A 15 2.25 -10.81 -9.99
C LEU A 15 2.75 -10.38 -11.37
N SER A 16 1.83 -10.13 -12.31
CA SER A 16 2.18 -9.71 -13.67
C SER A 16 2.85 -8.34 -13.72
N LYS A 17 2.59 -7.49 -12.73
CA LYS A 17 3.24 -6.18 -12.57
C LYS A 17 4.61 -6.27 -11.88
N GLY A 18 5.03 -7.47 -11.43
CA GLY A 18 6.29 -7.67 -10.70
C GLY A 18 6.27 -7.21 -9.23
N ASN A 19 5.12 -6.80 -8.70
CA ASN A 19 5.01 -6.23 -7.35
C ASN A 19 4.82 -7.29 -6.27
N LEU A 20 4.06 -8.36 -6.55
CA LEU A 20 3.51 -9.25 -5.53
C LEU A 20 4.55 -9.88 -4.60
N ARG A 21 5.64 -10.41 -5.14
CA ARG A 21 6.69 -11.06 -4.32
C ARG A 21 7.45 -10.08 -3.45
N ASN A 22 7.65 -8.84 -3.94
CA ASN A 22 8.24 -7.78 -3.13
C ASN A 22 7.27 -7.29 -2.06
N TRP A 23 6.00 -7.16 -2.41
CA TRP A 23 4.95 -6.83 -1.46
C TRP A 23 4.93 -7.81 -0.27
N PHE A 24 5.03 -9.11 -0.51
CA PHE A 24 5.13 -10.11 0.57
C PHE A 24 6.38 -9.94 1.44
N LYS A 25 7.53 -9.52 0.87
CA LYS A 25 8.72 -9.21 1.66
C LYS A 25 8.46 -8.04 2.60
N PHE A 26 7.76 -7.00 2.14
CA PHE A 26 7.36 -5.87 2.99
C PHE A 26 6.38 -6.27 4.08
N MET A 27 5.51 -7.24 3.82
CA MET A 27 4.53 -7.73 4.79
C MET A 27 5.11 -8.74 5.79
N GLY A 28 6.40 -9.06 5.71
CA GLY A 28 7.05 -10.12 6.49
C GLY A 28 7.05 -9.92 8.01
N PHE A 29 6.69 -8.75 8.50
CA PHE A 29 6.52 -8.48 9.93
C PHE A 29 5.09 -8.76 10.45
N CYS A 30 4.13 -9.01 9.57
CA CYS A 30 2.75 -9.30 9.94
C CYS A 30 2.61 -10.76 10.39
N ASP A 31 1.88 -10.97 11.49
CA ASP A 31 1.59 -12.31 12.00
C ASP A 31 0.65 -13.07 11.05
N TYR A 32 -0.32 -12.38 10.49
CA TYR A 32 -1.24 -12.86 9.45
C TYR A 32 -1.41 -11.78 8.38
N ILE A 33 -1.81 -12.20 7.18
CA ILE A 33 -2.08 -11.29 6.06
C ILE A 33 -3.45 -11.64 5.47
N TYR A 34 -4.32 -10.64 5.40
CA TYR A 34 -5.65 -10.74 4.81
C TYR A 34 -5.69 -10.01 3.48
N ILE A 35 -6.04 -10.74 2.43
CA ILE A 35 -6.10 -10.25 1.05
C ILE A 35 -7.53 -10.37 0.53
N TYR A 36 -8.07 -9.31 -0.04
CA TYR A 36 -9.22 -9.36 -0.92
C TYR A 36 -8.70 -9.36 -2.36
N ASP A 37 -8.74 -10.52 -3.01
CA ASP A 37 -8.31 -10.64 -4.40
C ASP A 37 -9.47 -10.31 -5.35
N GLN A 38 -9.27 -9.27 -6.16
CA GLN A 38 -10.27 -8.73 -7.07
C GLN A 38 -10.24 -9.43 -8.44
N ASN A 39 -10.39 -10.75 -8.43
CA ASN A 39 -10.39 -11.60 -9.60
C ASN A 39 -9.08 -11.51 -10.42
N SER A 40 -7.95 -11.79 -9.76
CA SER A 40 -6.67 -11.91 -10.45
C SER A 40 -6.63 -13.12 -11.38
N ASP A 41 -6.12 -12.95 -12.58
CA ASP A 41 -5.97 -13.97 -13.62
C ASP A 41 -4.52 -14.19 -14.08
N ASP A 42 -3.55 -13.56 -13.40
CA ASP A 42 -2.12 -13.58 -13.69
C ASP A 42 -1.33 -14.68 -12.95
N GLY A 43 -2.01 -15.52 -12.16
CA GLY A 43 -1.38 -16.54 -11.33
C GLY A 43 -1.05 -16.09 -9.91
N SER A 44 -1.45 -14.89 -9.48
CA SER A 44 -1.25 -14.38 -8.12
C SER A 44 -1.72 -15.38 -7.04
N HIS A 45 -2.82 -16.12 -7.29
CA HIS A 45 -3.37 -17.11 -6.35
C HIS A 45 -2.35 -18.20 -5.97
N LYS A 46 -1.47 -18.63 -6.91
CA LYS A 46 -0.43 -19.62 -6.61
C LYS A 46 0.65 -19.06 -5.68
N VAL A 47 0.92 -17.76 -5.78
CA VAL A 47 1.87 -17.10 -4.87
C VAL A 47 1.29 -16.98 -3.47
N TYR A 48 -0.02 -16.71 -3.33
CA TYR A 48 -0.66 -16.68 -2.02
C TYR A 48 -0.56 -18.02 -1.28
N GLU A 49 -0.67 -19.14 -2.01
CA GLU A 49 -0.58 -20.49 -1.46
C GLU A 49 0.82 -20.87 -0.95
N GLU A 50 1.86 -20.09 -1.31
CA GLU A 50 3.24 -20.29 -0.80
C GLU A 50 3.39 -19.86 0.68
N TYR A 51 2.40 -19.14 1.23
CA TYR A 51 2.45 -18.54 2.56
C TYR A 51 1.36 -19.08 3.48
N ASN A 52 1.76 -19.71 4.59
CA ASN A 52 0.82 -20.37 5.52
C ASN A 52 -0.02 -19.39 6.37
N ASN A 53 0.43 -18.12 6.46
CA ASN A 53 -0.24 -17.08 7.25
C ASN A 53 -1.06 -16.10 6.38
N VAL A 54 -1.35 -16.47 5.14
CA VAL A 54 -2.14 -15.66 4.21
C VAL A 54 -3.55 -16.20 4.11
N HIS A 55 -4.52 -15.31 4.29
CA HIS A 55 -5.95 -15.58 4.17
C HIS A 55 -6.51 -14.76 3.02
N VAL A 56 -7.14 -15.41 2.05
CA VAL A 56 -7.63 -14.75 0.84
C VAL A 56 -9.13 -14.89 0.71
N ILE A 57 -9.80 -13.77 0.48
CA ILE A 57 -11.17 -13.72 -0.02
C ILE A 57 -11.08 -13.51 -1.52
N TYR A 58 -11.47 -14.51 -2.29
CA TYR A 58 -11.50 -14.43 -3.75
C TYR A 58 -12.82 -13.83 -4.21
N ASP A 59 -12.75 -12.74 -4.96
CA ASP A 59 -13.88 -12.24 -5.71
C ASP A 59 -13.94 -12.94 -7.07
N ASN A 60 -15.13 -13.26 -7.54
CA ASN A 60 -15.33 -13.83 -8.88
C ASN A 60 -15.59 -12.74 -9.93
N GLN A 61 -15.56 -11.48 -9.53
CA GLN A 61 -15.79 -10.32 -10.37
C GLN A 61 -14.75 -9.25 -10.05
N ASN A 62 -14.48 -8.40 -11.03
CA ASN A 62 -13.70 -7.20 -10.77
C ASN A 62 -14.58 -6.12 -10.13
N ASN A 63 -14.56 -6.06 -8.81
CA ASN A 63 -15.27 -5.07 -8.02
C ASN A 63 -14.41 -3.84 -7.69
N PHE A 64 -13.45 -3.48 -8.53
CA PHE A 64 -12.52 -2.37 -8.30
C PHE A 64 -13.23 -1.04 -7.94
N LYS A 65 -14.37 -0.76 -8.58
CA LYS A 65 -15.20 0.43 -8.29
C LYS A 65 -15.90 0.39 -6.92
N HIS A 66 -15.96 -0.79 -6.27
CA HIS A 66 -16.62 -1.02 -4.98
C HIS A 66 -15.59 -1.21 -3.85
N GLU A 67 -14.57 -0.35 -3.84
CA GLU A 67 -13.40 -0.44 -2.96
C GLU A 67 -13.78 -0.54 -1.49
N ILE A 68 -14.68 0.31 -1.01
CA ILE A 68 -15.09 0.36 0.40
C ILE A 68 -15.87 -0.89 0.81
N LYS A 69 -16.72 -1.39 -0.05
CA LYS A 69 -17.45 -2.65 0.19
C LYS A 69 -16.49 -3.82 0.37
N CYS A 70 -15.49 -3.94 -0.52
CA CYS A 70 -14.48 -5.00 -0.43
C CYS A 70 -13.65 -4.87 0.85
N LYS A 71 -13.22 -3.65 1.21
CA LYS A 71 -12.52 -3.37 2.48
C LYS A 71 -13.39 -3.71 3.70
N SER A 72 -14.68 -3.42 3.66
CA SER A 72 -15.60 -3.77 4.76
C SER A 72 -15.71 -5.28 4.97
N ILE A 73 -15.85 -6.04 3.88
CA ILE A 73 -15.90 -7.51 3.92
C ILE A 73 -14.60 -8.07 4.53
N LEU A 74 -13.46 -7.59 4.04
CA LEU A 74 -12.16 -8.05 4.49
C LEU A 74 -11.90 -7.70 5.96
N LEU A 75 -12.21 -6.47 6.39
CA LEU A 75 -12.04 -6.02 7.78
C LEU A 75 -12.92 -6.84 8.73
N ASN A 76 -14.17 -7.06 8.39
CA ASN A 76 -15.07 -7.86 9.22
C ASN A 76 -14.55 -9.28 9.40
N LYS A 77 -14.08 -9.92 8.31
CA LYS A 77 -13.51 -11.26 8.38
C LYS A 77 -12.24 -11.31 9.23
N LEU A 78 -11.35 -10.33 9.07
CA LEU A 78 -10.13 -10.21 9.88
C LEU A 78 -10.45 -10.09 11.36
N LEU A 79 -11.39 -9.21 11.73
CA LEU A 79 -11.77 -8.98 13.13
C LEU A 79 -12.56 -10.15 13.73
N GLU A 80 -13.31 -10.90 12.93
CA GLU A 80 -13.97 -12.15 13.35
C GLU A 80 -12.92 -13.22 13.72
N ASP A 81 -11.92 -13.41 12.86
CA ASP A 81 -10.89 -14.43 13.05
C ASP A 81 -9.86 -14.05 14.13
N HIS A 82 -9.58 -12.75 14.26
CA HIS A 82 -8.56 -12.21 15.15
C HIS A 82 -9.08 -11.01 15.96
N PRO A 83 -10.06 -11.21 16.85
CA PRO A 83 -10.58 -10.13 17.69
C PRO A 83 -9.51 -9.57 18.66
N ASP A 84 -8.44 -10.35 18.88
CA ASP A 84 -7.29 -10.06 19.73
C ASP A 84 -6.11 -9.40 19.00
N CYS A 85 -6.25 -9.02 17.71
CA CYS A 85 -5.18 -8.29 17.04
C CYS A 85 -4.99 -6.91 17.67
N ASP A 86 -3.74 -6.47 17.79
CA ASP A 86 -3.41 -5.14 18.33
C ASP A 86 -3.47 -4.07 17.25
N TRP A 87 -2.89 -4.37 16.08
CA TRP A 87 -2.76 -3.42 14.97
C TRP A 87 -3.07 -4.06 13.63
N ILE A 88 -3.62 -3.27 12.72
CA ILE A 88 -3.84 -3.63 11.32
C ILE A 88 -2.95 -2.74 10.46
N PHE A 89 -2.20 -3.35 9.55
CA PHE A 89 -1.36 -2.65 8.59
C PHE A 89 -1.95 -2.74 7.19
N TRP A 90 -2.31 -1.60 6.62
CA TRP A 90 -2.81 -1.50 5.26
C TRP A 90 -1.72 -1.04 4.29
N MET A 91 -1.61 -1.71 3.15
CA MET A 91 -0.71 -1.33 2.07
C MET A 91 -1.22 -1.84 0.73
N ASP A 92 -1.25 -0.97 -0.28
CA ASP A 92 -1.59 -1.34 -1.66
C ASP A 92 -0.50 -2.23 -2.28
N GLY A 93 -0.89 -3.05 -3.28
CA GLY A 93 0.00 -4.02 -3.93
C GLY A 93 1.17 -3.41 -4.70
N ASP A 94 1.03 -2.15 -5.13
CA ASP A 94 2.05 -1.37 -5.83
C ASP A 94 2.78 -0.38 -4.92
N THR A 95 2.84 -0.68 -3.62
CA THR A 95 3.49 0.14 -2.60
C THR A 95 4.55 -0.68 -1.86
N GLY A 96 5.63 -0.03 -1.48
CA GLY A 96 6.67 -0.55 -0.60
C GLY A 96 6.86 0.31 0.63
N ILE A 97 7.74 -0.14 1.52
CA ILE A 97 8.06 0.53 2.78
C ILE A 97 9.51 1.00 2.74
N ASP A 98 9.77 2.16 3.31
CA ASP A 98 11.08 2.73 3.59
C ASP A 98 12.07 1.67 4.13
N ASN A 99 13.21 1.56 3.47
CA ASN A 99 14.24 0.58 3.81
C ASN A 99 14.74 0.74 5.26
N ARG A 100 14.73 1.95 5.81
CA ARG A 100 15.11 2.21 7.21
C ARG A 100 14.15 1.57 8.22
N LEU A 101 12.91 1.32 7.84
CA LEU A 101 11.92 0.61 8.67
C LEU A 101 12.02 -0.90 8.57
N ILE A 102 12.38 -1.42 7.38
CA ILE A 102 12.40 -2.87 7.12
C ILE A 102 13.77 -3.52 7.37
N SER A 103 14.84 -2.72 7.40
CA SER A 103 16.18 -3.21 7.76
C SER A 103 16.20 -3.80 9.18
N ASN A 104 17.18 -4.65 9.47
CA ASN A 104 17.30 -5.31 10.77
C ASN A 104 16.04 -6.06 11.21
N ASN A 105 15.44 -6.82 10.30
CA ASN A 105 14.26 -7.64 10.58
C ASN A 105 13.06 -6.82 11.14
N PHE A 106 12.82 -5.63 10.57
CA PHE A 106 11.72 -4.72 10.93
C PHE A 106 11.80 -4.13 12.35
N ASP A 107 12.96 -4.14 13.00
CA ASP A 107 13.11 -3.64 14.37
C ASP A 107 12.65 -2.17 14.50
N ASN A 108 12.98 -1.30 13.55
CA ASN A 108 12.58 0.10 13.60
C ASN A 108 11.07 0.28 13.41
N LEU A 109 10.45 -0.54 12.55
CA LEU A 109 9.02 -0.53 12.36
C LEU A 109 8.29 -0.99 13.63
N ARG A 110 8.77 -2.06 14.28
CA ARG A 110 8.21 -2.54 15.55
C ARG A 110 8.34 -1.49 16.66
N LYS A 111 9.49 -0.84 16.79
CA LYS A 111 9.68 0.28 17.72
C LYS A 111 8.71 1.44 17.46
N LEU A 112 8.46 1.77 16.20
CA LEU A 112 7.48 2.80 15.84
C LEU A 112 6.07 2.45 16.33
N ILE A 113 5.67 1.18 16.18
CA ILE A 113 4.37 0.69 16.66
C ILE A 113 4.32 0.66 18.19
N ASP A 114 5.40 0.26 18.85
CA ASP A 114 5.48 0.29 20.34
C ASP A 114 5.32 1.72 20.85
N VAL A 115 6.00 2.70 20.25
CA VAL A 115 5.84 4.13 20.60
C VAL A 115 4.40 4.60 20.37
N ALA A 116 3.77 4.19 19.28
CA ALA A 116 2.38 4.55 19.01
C ALA A 116 1.42 3.95 20.05
N ASP A 117 1.65 2.71 20.43
CA ASP A 117 0.82 2.01 21.41
C ASP A 117 0.98 2.56 22.83
N GLU A 118 2.22 2.76 23.28
CA GLU A 118 2.55 3.31 24.61
C GLU A 118 1.98 4.72 24.80
N ASN A 119 1.91 5.52 23.75
CA ASN A 119 1.34 6.85 23.76
C ASN A 119 -0.14 6.88 23.36
N ASN A 120 -0.78 5.71 23.29
CA ASN A 120 -2.21 5.56 22.97
C ASN A 120 -2.64 6.27 21.67
N PHE A 121 -1.80 6.25 20.61
CA PHE A 121 -2.24 6.65 19.28
C PHE A 121 -3.16 5.60 18.68
N GLY A 122 -4.17 6.03 17.94
CA GLY A 122 -5.12 5.14 17.25
C GLY A 122 -4.69 4.76 15.83
N ALA A 123 -3.74 5.50 15.28
CA ALA A 123 -3.22 5.26 13.94
C ALA A 123 -1.79 5.78 13.79
N VAL A 124 -1.07 5.26 12.78
CA VAL A 124 0.22 5.77 12.34
C VAL A 124 0.14 6.16 10.87
N ALA A 125 0.66 7.34 10.55
CA ALA A 125 0.83 7.83 9.19
C ALA A 125 2.31 7.92 8.83
N LEU A 126 2.67 7.41 7.66
CA LEU A 126 3.99 7.55 7.04
C LEU A 126 3.94 8.58 5.92
N GLY A 127 5.05 9.25 5.64
CA GLY A 127 5.19 10.06 4.44
C GLY A 127 4.94 9.21 3.19
N HIS A 128 4.76 9.83 2.03
CA HIS A 128 4.42 9.09 0.82
C HIS A 128 5.16 9.64 -0.38
N TYR A 129 5.94 8.79 -1.03
CA TYR A 129 6.60 9.09 -2.28
C TYR A 129 5.84 8.45 -3.44
N ASN A 130 5.27 9.26 -4.32
CA ASN A 130 4.74 8.81 -5.59
C ASN A 130 5.87 8.81 -6.61
N LEU A 131 6.49 7.66 -6.88
CA LEU A 131 7.51 7.55 -7.91
C LEU A 131 6.90 7.88 -9.27
N TRP A 132 7.61 8.69 -10.07
CA TRP A 132 7.05 9.24 -11.30
C TRP A 132 8.00 9.01 -12.49
N ARG A 133 7.60 8.17 -13.44
CA ARG A 133 8.39 7.79 -14.63
C ARG A 133 9.82 7.37 -14.30
N SER A 134 10.04 6.89 -13.08
CA SER A 134 11.34 6.52 -12.55
C SER A 134 11.14 5.70 -11.29
N PHE A 135 12.11 4.83 -10.98
CA PHE A 135 12.20 4.18 -9.67
C PHE A 135 13.09 4.94 -8.67
N LYS A 136 13.66 6.08 -9.10
CA LYS A 136 14.55 6.92 -8.29
C LYS A 136 14.00 8.32 -8.02
N HIS A 137 12.95 8.75 -8.71
CA HIS A 137 12.40 10.09 -8.58
C HIS A 137 10.94 10.04 -8.19
N PHE A 138 10.55 10.92 -7.28
CA PHE A 138 9.16 11.08 -6.87
C PHE A 138 8.64 12.47 -7.22
N ARG A 139 7.33 12.57 -7.38
CA ARG A 139 6.62 13.79 -7.75
C ARG A 139 6.27 14.61 -6.52
N LEU A 140 6.53 15.94 -6.58
CA LEU A 140 6.35 16.88 -5.47
C LEU A 140 5.22 17.88 -5.67
N ASP A 141 4.77 18.07 -6.91
CA ASP A 141 3.79 19.10 -7.21
C ASP A 141 2.40 18.72 -6.74
N SER A 142 1.65 19.77 -6.33
CA SER A 142 0.23 19.69 -6.09
C SER A 142 -0.16 18.53 -5.12
N GLU A 143 -1.03 17.64 -5.56
CA GLU A 143 -1.64 16.58 -4.76
C GLU A 143 -0.77 15.33 -4.61
N TYR A 144 0.29 15.25 -5.39
CA TYR A 144 1.31 14.20 -5.22
C TYR A 144 2.25 14.52 -4.06
N ASN A 145 2.19 15.75 -3.53
CA ASN A 145 2.97 16.14 -2.36
C ASN A 145 2.25 15.75 -1.06
N SER A 146 2.42 14.51 -0.64
CA SER A 146 1.89 13.98 0.62
C SER A 146 2.91 14.02 1.77
N LEU A 147 4.05 14.70 1.60
CA LEU A 147 5.14 14.71 2.58
C LEU A 147 4.73 15.25 3.95
N GLY A 148 3.89 16.30 3.98
CA GLY A 148 3.53 16.97 5.23
C GLY A 148 2.42 16.29 6.04
N GLN A 149 1.54 15.54 5.40
CA GLN A 149 0.40 14.89 6.08
C GLN A 149 0.58 13.39 6.27
N GLY A 150 1.24 12.76 5.33
CA GLY A 150 1.43 11.32 5.29
C GLY A 150 0.14 10.54 4.97
N VAL A 151 0.31 9.24 4.73
CA VAL A 151 -0.76 8.27 4.52
C VAL A 151 -0.90 7.42 5.76
N ILE A 152 -2.11 7.34 6.30
CA ILE A 152 -2.42 6.51 7.46
C ILE A 152 -2.44 5.06 6.99
N CYS A 153 -1.48 4.27 7.47
CA CYS A 153 -1.31 2.88 7.05
C CYS A 153 -1.40 1.87 8.21
N PHE A 154 -1.30 2.30 9.47
CA PHE A 154 -1.56 1.45 10.62
C PHE A 154 -2.77 1.93 11.39
N TRP A 155 -3.60 0.98 11.81
CA TRP A 155 -4.80 1.23 12.62
C TRP A 155 -4.78 0.35 13.87
N LYS A 156 -4.92 0.97 15.04
CA LYS A 156 -5.05 0.24 16.31
C LYS A 156 -6.43 -0.41 16.37
N ASN A 157 -6.50 -1.69 16.69
CA ASN A 157 -7.77 -2.34 16.95
C ASN A 157 -8.27 -1.93 18.33
N ASN A 158 -9.29 -1.07 18.35
CA ASN A 158 -9.98 -0.61 19.57
C ASN A 158 -11.41 -1.16 19.66
N GLY A 159 -11.77 -2.15 18.84
CA GLY A 159 -13.10 -2.75 18.76
C GLY A 159 -14.16 -1.88 18.07
N LEU A 160 -13.78 -0.71 17.52
CA LEU A 160 -14.71 0.25 16.90
C LEU A 160 -14.44 0.48 15.42
N LEU A 161 -13.49 -0.23 14.85
CA LEU A 161 -13.10 -0.07 13.43
C LEU A 161 -14.21 -0.56 12.51
N LYS A 162 -14.63 0.30 11.59
CA LYS A 162 -15.58 -0.04 10.53
C LYS A 162 -15.41 0.87 9.33
N PHE A 163 -15.59 0.36 8.13
CA PHE A 163 -15.69 1.21 6.95
C PHE A 163 -17.10 1.81 6.83
N PRO A 164 -17.24 3.02 6.24
CA PRO A 164 -18.54 3.61 5.97
C PRO A 164 -19.31 2.75 4.95
N GLN A 165 -20.63 2.94 4.89
CA GLN A 165 -21.46 2.26 3.88
C GLN A 165 -21.42 2.94 2.51
N ASP A 166 -20.80 4.12 2.44
CA ASP A 166 -20.60 4.85 1.17
C ASP A 166 -19.59 4.09 0.30
N ASP A 167 -19.94 3.83 -0.94
CA ASP A 167 -19.15 3.03 -1.88
C ASP A 167 -18.58 3.92 -3.00
N GLY A 168 -17.46 3.51 -3.58
CA GLY A 168 -16.80 4.21 -4.67
C GLY A 168 -15.28 4.09 -4.63
N LEU A 169 -14.65 4.59 -5.71
CA LEU A 169 -13.20 4.70 -5.82
C LEU A 169 -12.66 5.90 -5.05
N HIS A 170 -11.44 5.75 -4.54
CA HIS A 170 -10.70 6.82 -3.83
C HIS A 170 -11.48 7.44 -2.67
N ARG A 171 -12.37 6.67 -2.06
CA ARG A 171 -13.05 7.05 -0.84
C ARG A 171 -12.13 6.86 0.37
N SER A 172 -12.67 6.99 1.58
CA SER A 172 -11.86 6.85 2.79
C SER A 172 -11.05 5.55 2.81
N GLN A 173 -9.73 5.67 2.82
CA GLN A 173 -8.81 4.53 2.95
C GLN A 173 -8.67 4.08 4.40
N VAL A 174 -9.17 4.89 5.35
CA VAL A 174 -9.04 4.69 6.78
C VAL A 174 -10.41 4.34 7.35
N PRO A 175 -10.55 3.27 8.15
CA PRO A 175 -11.80 2.96 8.80
C PRO A 175 -12.19 4.05 9.81
N GLN A 176 -13.48 4.21 10.01
CA GLN A 176 -14.01 4.99 11.14
C GLN A 176 -13.60 4.32 12.44
N GLY A 177 -13.53 5.10 13.49
CA GLY A 177 -13.23 4.60 14.84
C GLY A 177 -11.77 4.69 15.25
N VAL A 178 -10.81 4.85 14.34
CA VAL A 178 -9.37 4.87 14.65
C VAL A 178 -8.97 5.91 15.70
N SER A 179 -9.65 7.04 15.77
CA SER A 179 -9.34 8.12 16.72
C SER A 179 -10.21 8.10 17.98
N VAL A 180 -11.10 7.12 18.12
CA VAL A 180 -12.00 7.07 19.28
C VAL A 180 -11.25 6.53 20.50
N ASN A 181 -11.29 7.29 21.61
CA ASN A 181 -10.59 6.98 22.86
C ASN A 181 -9.06 6.88 22.72
N THR A 182 -8.47 7.59 21.75
CA THR A 182 -7.03 7.60 21.49
C THR A 182 -6.50 9.04 21.41
N ASN A 183 -5.18 9.17 21.34
CA ASN A 183 -4.49 10.46 21.13
C ASN A 183 -4.39 10.85 19.64
N GLY A 184 -5.23 10.25 18.79
CA GLY A 184 -5.27 10.56 17.37
C GLY A 184 -4.24 9.80 16.55
N ILE A 185 -3.49 10.48 15.68
CA ILE A 185 -2.62 9.88 14.68
C ILE A 185 -1.17 10.27 14.97
N LEU A 186 -0.29 9.27 15.14
CA LEU A 186 1.17 9.48 15.11
C LEU A 186 1.62 9.72 13.67
N ARG A 187 2.17 10.91 13.41
CA ARG A 187 2.69 11.26 12.08
C ARG A 187 4.20 11.04 12.02
N ALA A 188 4.60 9.88 11.53
CA ALA A 188 6.00 9.51 11.34
C ALA A 188 6.41 9.78 9.87
N VAL A 189 6.18 11.00 9.39
CA VAL A 189 6.32 11.37 7.97
C VAL A 189 7.77 11.39 7.45
N ASP A 190 8.74 11.30 8.33
CA ASP A 190 10.15 11.11 7.95
C ASP A 190 10.39 9.74 7.31
N PHE A 191 9.64 8.72 7.72
CA PHE A 191 9.60 7.42 7.06
C PHE A 191 8.57 7.42 5.93
N LYS A 192 8.83 6.66 4.85
CA LYS A 192 8.04 6.72 3.63
C LYS A 192 7.35 5.41 3.28
N LEU A 193 6.12 5.52 2.78
CA LEU A 193 5.57 4.56 1.84
C LEU A 193 6.02 4.96 0.43
N ILE A 194 6.40 3.98 -0.39
CA ILE A 194 6.94 4.20 -1.72
C ILE A 194 5.97 3.60 -2.72
N HIS A 195 5.24 4.43 -3.42
CA HIS A 195 4.23 4.01 -4.38
C HIS A 195 4.83 3.92 -5.79
N TYR A 196 4.88 2.71 -6.33
CA TYR A 196 5.45 2.39 -7.64
C TYR A 196 4.47 2.57 -8.80
N GLY A 197 3.19 2.76 -8.52
CA GLY A 197 2.12 2.72 -9.51
C GLY A 197 2.13 3.83 -10.57
N PHE A 198 3.10 4.75 -10.54
CA PHE A 198 3.35 5.78 -11.57
C PHE A 198 4.79 5.76 -12.07
N SER A 199 5.55 4.70 -11.79
CA SER A 199 6.97 4.62 -12.14
C SER A 199 7.24 4.49 -13.63
N THR A 200 6.24 4.17 -14.44
CA THR A 200 6.35 4.05 -15.90
C THR A 200 5.17 4.71 -16.61
N ASP A 201 5.38 5.15 -17.85
CA ASP A 201 4.29 5.65 -18.69
C ASP A 201 3.19 4.61 -18.89
N TYR A 202 3.57 3.34 -19.03
CA TYR A 202 2.61 2.24 -19.15
C TYR A 202 1.68 2.15 -17.94
N GLN A 203 2.23 2.21 -16.72
CA GLN A 203 1.43 2.18 -15.49
C GLN A 203 0.50 3.41 -15.39
N ILE A 204 0.99 4.59 -15.75
CA ILE A 204 0.19 5.82 -15.74
C ILE A 204 -0.98 5.70 -16.70
N ILE A 205 -0.73 5.30 -17.97
CA ILE A 205 -1.77 5.14 -18.98
C ILE A 205 -2.77 4.06 -18.58
N THR A 206 -2.29 2.92 -18.10
CA THR A 206 -3.15 1.81 -17.65
C THR A 206 -4.06 2.24 -16.49
N LYS A 207 -3.54 3.01 -15.53
CA LYS A 207 -4.35 3.58 -14.44
C LYS A 207 -5.37 4.60 -14.96
N TYR A 208 -4.97 5.46 -15.89
CA TYR A 208 -5.87 6.41 -16.52
C TYR A 208 -7.07 5.71 -17.17
N ASP A 209 -6.79 4.70 -17.99
CA ASP A 209 -7.85 3.94 -18.69
C ASP A 209 -8.75 3.18 -17.70
N LEU A 210 -8.16 2.57 -16.67
CA LEU A 210 -8.90 1.88 -15.62
C LEU A 210 -9.83 2.85 -14.87
N TYR A 211 -9.33 3.98 -14.41
CA TYR A 211 -10.14 4.96 -13.66
C TYR A 211 -11.24 5.55 -14.52
N LYS A 212 -10.96 5.84 -15.80
CA LYS A 212 -11.94 6.29 -16.77
C LYS A 212 -13.04 5.24 -16.98
N SER A 213 -12.69 3.97 -17.12
CA SER A 213 -13.64 2.87 -17.25
C SER A 213 -14.54 2.69 -16.02
N CYS A 214 -14.06 3.09 -14.84
CA CYS A 214 -14.82 3.09 -13.59
C CYS A 214 -15.69 4.36 -13.39
N GLY A 215 -15.75 5.24 -14.38
CA GLY A 215 -16.58 6.45 -14.33
C GLY A 215 -15.92 7.66 -13.65
N GLN A 216 -14.62 7.61 -13.37
CA GLN A 216 -13.87 8.79 -12.95
C GLN A 216 -13.79 9.80 -14.11
N ASN A 217 -13.84 11.07 -13.79
CA ASN A 217 -13.76 12.17 -14.76
C ASN A 217 -13.06 13.39 -14.15
N GLY A 218 -12.82 14.40 -15.01
CA GLY A 218 -12.25 15.68 -14.61
C GLY A 218 -10.89 15.53 -13.96
N TRP A 219 -10.66 16.33 -12.94
CA TRP A 219 -9.40 16.47 -12.22
C TRP A 219 -8.74 15.13 -11.81
N ALA A 220 -9.52 14.15 -11.35
CA ALA A 220 -8.97 12.86 -10.92
C ALA A 220 -8.24 12.11 -12.03
N LEU A 221 -8.62 12.32 -13.30
CA LEU A 221 -7.95 11.77 -14.47
C LEU A 221 -6.90 12.72 -15.04
N GLU A 222 -7.23 14.00 -15.13
CA GLU A 222 -6.36 15.01 -15.74
C GLU A 222 -5.01 15.07 -15.06
N ARG A 223 -4.98 14.99 -13.71
CA ARG A 223 -3.74 14.99 -12.93
C ARG A 223 -2.75 13.88 -13.31
N LEU A 224 -3.22 12.75 -13.84
CA LEU A 224 -2.35 11.64 -14.27
C LEU A 224 -1.57 11.98 -15.54
N LEU A 225 -2.11 12.87 -16.36
CA LEU A 225 -1.51 13.29 -17.64
C LEU A 225 -1.00 14.72 -17.62
N ASP A 226 -1.38 15.52 -16.61
CA ASP A 226 -0.93 16.90 -16.49
C ASP A 226 0.47 16.97 -15.88
N GLU A 227 1.39 17.51 -16.67
CA GLU A 227 2.79 17.72 -16.30
C GLU A 227 3.21 19.19 -16.39
N LYS A 228 2.24 20.10 -16.50
CA LYS A 228 2.51 21.53 -16.70
C LYS A 228 3.42 22.13 -15.63
N ASP A 229 3.20 21.71 -14.38
CA ASP A 229 3.98 22.19 -13.23
C ASP A 229 4.74 21.00 -12.56
N LEU A 230 5.12 20.01 -13.37
CA LEU A 230 5.79 18.79 -12.88
C LEU A 230 7.08 19.15 -12.15
N GLN A 231 7.16 18.75 -10.88
CA GLN A 231 8.36 18.80 -10.06
C GLN A 231 8.70 17.40 -9.59
N VAL A 232 9.92 16.97 -9.84
CA VAL A 232 10.44 15.67 -9.39
C VAL A 232 11.71 15.88 -8.57
N GLN A 233 11.89 15.00 -7.58
CA GLN A 233 13.09 14.95 -6.76
C GLN A 233 13.61 13.53 -6.68
N GLU A 234 14.92 13.35 -6.61
CA GLU A 234 15.54 12.05 -6.38
C GLU A 234 15.25 11.58 -4.96
N VAL A 235 14.94 10.27 -4.83
CA VAL A 235 14.75 9.62 -3.54
C VAL A 235 16.12 9.40 -2.89
N GLU A 236 16.20 9.63 -1.60
CA GLU A 236 17.40 9.37 -0.81
C GLU A 236 17.75 7.86 -0.85
N GLU A 237 19.02 7.54 -1.00
CA GLU A 237 19.49 6.17 -1.26
C GLU A 237 19.13 5.19 -0.14
N ASP A 238 19.09 5.63 1.11
CA ASP A 238 18.76 4.81 2.28
C ASP A 238 17.27 4.50 2.43
N ILE A 239 16.40 5.21 1.69
CA ILE A 239 14.95 5.02 1.69
C ILE A 239 14.54 3.88 0.76
N LEU A 240 15.19 3.76 -0.42
CA LEU A 240 14.80 2.77 -1.42
C LEU A 240 15.17 1.34 -0.96
N PRO A 241 14.23 0.39 -1.02
CA PRO A 241 14.53 -1.00 -0.74
C PRO A 241 15.59 -1.54 -1.69
N SER A 242 16.56 -2.27 -1.16
CA SER A 242 17.67 -2.85 -1.93
C SER A 242 17.28 -4.09 -2.73
N PHE A 243 16.05 -4.59 -2.57
CA PHE A 243 15.58 -5.78 -3.25
C PHE A 243 14.36 -5.46 -4.12
N VAL A 244 14.38 -5.83 -5.38
CA VAL A 244 13.22 -5.93 -6.24
C VAL A 244 13.32 -7.24 -7.01
N ASP A 245 12.33 -8.11 -6.84
CA ASP A 245 12.25 -9.34 -7.63
C ASP A 245 11.60 -9.02 -8.98
N ILE A 246 12.43 -8.92 -10.01
CA ILE A 246 11.98 -8.66 -11.39
C ILE A 246 11.64 -9.93 -12.16
N SER A 247 11.86 -11.11 -11.56
CA SER A 247 11.69 -12.40 -12.26
C SER A 247 10.24 -12.64 -12.68
N GLN A 248 9.29 -12.09 -11.95
CA GLN A 248 7.86 -12.21 -12.21
C GLN A 248 7.28 -11.03 -12.99
N CYS A 249 8.09 -10.00 -13.26
CA CYS A 249 7.63 -8.83 -14.01
C CYS A 249 7.45 -9.16 -15.49
N VAL A 250 6.25 -9.06 -15.99
CA VAL A 250 5.90 -9.30 -17.39
C VAL A 250 5.76 -8.01 -18.21
N ASP A 251 5.60 -6.86 -17.56
CA ASP A 251 5.62 -5.58 -18.26
C ASP A 251 7.04 -5.21 -18.70
N PRO A 252 7.34 -5.15 -20.02
CA PRO A 252 8.68 -4.90 -20.52
C PRO A 252 9.26 -3.55 -20.09
N THR A 253 8.41 -2.54 -19.93
CA THR A 253 8.84 -1.18 -19.54
C THR A 253 9.27 -1.15 -18.09
N THR A 254 8.44 -1.69 -17.20
CA THR A 254 8.76 -1.81 -15.78
C THR A 254 10.02 -2.65 -15.57
N LYS A 255 10.13 -3.79 -16.26
CA LYS A 255 11.31 -4.66 -16.17
C LYS A 255 12.58 -3.94 -16.61
N LYS A 256 12.52 -3.18 -17.71
CA LYS A 256 13.67 -2.41 -18.22
C LYS A 256 14.14 -1.38 -17.20
N LEU A 257 13.23 -0.58 -16.65
CA LEU A 257 13.56 0.44 -15.66
C LEU A 257 14.14 -0.14 -14.38
N ILE A 258 13.59 -1.25 -13.89
CA ILE A 258 14.14 -1.95 -12.73
C ILE A 258 15.56 -2.41 -12.99
N LEU A 259 15.83 -2.99 -14.17
CA LEU A 259 17.16 -3.44 -14.57
C LEU A 259 18.16 -2.28 -14.66
N GLU A 260 17.74 -1.13 -15.19
CA GLU A 260 18.58 0.07 -15.27
C GLU A 260 19.04 0.51 -13.87
N ILE A 261 18.14 0.58 -12.90
CA ILE A 261 18.46 0.94 -11.52
C ILE A 261 19.45 -0.03 -10.86
N TYR A 262 19.28 -1.35 -11.06
CA TYR A 262 20.13 -2.35 -10.41
C TYR A 262 21.48 -2.54 -11.11
N ASN A 263 21.58 -2.28 -12.42
CA ASN A 263 22.83 -2.39 -13.16
C ASN A 263 23.74 -1.15 -12.98
N GLU A 264 23.21 -0.04 -12.47
CA GLU A 264 23.98 1.16 -12.12
C GLU A 264 24.65 1.07 -10.75
N LYS A 265 24.33 0.06 -9.92
CA LYS A 265 24.96 -0.24 -8.64
C LYS A 265 26.04 -1.32 -8.78
#